data_5215a86ebfbb631dcb2271934d5a09c3
#
_entry.id   5215a86ebfbb631dcb2271934d5a09c3
#
_cell.length_a   1.000
_cell.length_b   1.000
_cell.length_c   1.000
_cell.angle_alpha   90.00
_cell.angle_beta   90.00
_cell.angle_gamma   90.00
#
_symmetry.space_group_name_H-M   'P 1'
#
loop_
_entity.id
_entity.type
_entity.pdbx_description
1 polymer ?
#
loop_
_entity_poly.entity_id
_entity_poly.type
_entity_poly.pdbx_seq_one_letter_code
_entity_poly.pdbx_strand_id
1 'polypeptide(L)'
;MGEALDDSDQTERLLAGLPSVYAAALRIANGFTVHSGMNRVFGVREDRHMDLRSWNEVEGWRFAWGEKADPSFLMFGETAFGDQYALRWTGSSYEDVVYLLDVNLLSVRPIFNSFAYFLDQEIVQNAISPSHPTALACVEKFGRVPFNENVVLTPSLLLGGYEDVSNMVKIDSYAAMIYGGDIYTAVVSAPDEAAVVGVEPWVDDIGRPRLRVVFAD
;
A
#
# COMPACT_ATOMS: atom_id res chain seq x y z
N MET A 1 8.56 -14.91 -14.95
CA MET A 1 9.63 -14.97 -13.93
C MET A 1 9.98 -13.53 -13.61
N GLY A 2 10.08 -13.16 -12.31
CA GLY A 2 10.48 -11.81 -11.92
C GLY A 2 11.93 -11.52 -12.31
N GLU A 3 12.29 -10.24 -12.31
CA GLU A 3 13.66 -9.77 -12.45
C GLU A 3 14.54 -10.33 -11.34
N ALA A 4 15.76 -10.74 -11.65
CA ALA A 4 16.71 -11.21 -10.64
C ALA A 4 17.12 -10.06 -9.71
N LEU A 5 17.49 -10.38 -8.45
CA LEU A 5 18.15 -9.40 -7.58
C LEU A 5 19.49 -8.99 -8.20
N ASP A 6 19.83 -7.72 -8.07
CA ASP A 6 21.19 -7.26 -8.37
C ASP A 6 22.15 -7.69 -7.24
N ASP A 7 23.41 -7.90 -7.59
CA ASP A 7 24.48 -8.29 -6.66
C ASP A 7 25.20 -7.08 -6.05
N SER A 8 24.54 -5.92 -5.96
CA SER A 8 25.15 -4.71 -5.43
C SER A 8 25.33 -4.77 -3.90
N ASP A 9 26.39 -4.13 -3.39
CA ASP A 9 26.59 -3.96 -1.95
C ASP A 9 25.38 -3.30 -1.26
N GLN A 10 24.64 -2.45 -1.97
CA GLN A 10 23.47 -1.78 -1.44
C GLN A 10 22.30 -2.77 -1.24
N THR A 11 22.08 -3.64 -2.21
CA THR A 11 21.06 -4.69 -2.11
C THR A 11 21.39 -5.66 -0.98
N GLU A 12 22.63 -6.12 -0.87
CA GLU A 12 23.06 -7.01 0.21
C GLU A 12 22.91 -6.37 1.61
N ARG A 13 23.22 -5.08 1.76
CA ARG A 13 22.98 -4.36 3.04
C ARG A 13 21.48 -4.26 3.39
N LEU A 14 20.64 -4.00 2.39
CA LEU A 14 19.20 -3.97 2.58
C LEU A 14 18.70 -5.34 3.06
N LEU A 15 19.06 -6.41 2.35
CA LEU A 15 18.66 -7.78 2.68
C LEU A 15 19.14 -8.21 4.08
N ALA A 16 20.33 -7.80 4.49
CA ALA A 16 20.88 -8.11 5.81
C ALA A 16 20.07 -7.48 6.97
N GLY A 17 19.37 -6.37 6.71
CA GLY A 17 18.48 -5.72 7.70
C GLY A 17 17.07 -6.32 7.76
N LEU A 18 16.66 -7.13 6.78
CA LEU A 18 15.32 -7.70 6.69
C LEU A 18 15.21 -9.01 7.51
N PRO A 19 13.99 -9.42 7.91
CA PRO A 19 13.74 -10.78 8.40
C PRO A 19 14.29 -11.81 7.42
N SER A 20 14.96 -12.84 7.93
CA SER A 20 15.69 -13.83 7.12
C SER A 20 14.80 -14.55 6.09
N VAL A 21 13.54 -14.82 6.46
CA VAL A 21 12.55 -15.43 5.56
C VAL A 21 12.18 -14.49 4.43
N TYR A 22 12.05 -13.17 4.69
CA TYR A 22 11.78 -12.22 3.64
C TYR A 22 12.98 -12.07 2.70
N ALA A 23 14.18 -11.92 3.23
CA ALA A 23 15.40 -11.88 2.42
C ALA A 23 15.56 -13.14 1.55
N ALA A 24 15.24 -14.33 2.09
CA ALA A 24 15.24 -15.59 1.33
C ALA A 24 14.16 -15.61 0.24
N ALA A 25 12.95 -15.13 0.53
CA ALA A 25 11.88 -15.02 -0.46
C ALA A 25 12.27 -14.10 -1.63
N LEU A 26 12.90 -12.96 -1.36
CA LEU A 26 13.39 -12.03 -2.39
C LEU A 26 14.46 -12.65 -3.29
N ARG A 27 15.31 -13.53 -2.75
CA ARG A 27 16.32 -14.27 -3.56
C ARG A 27 15.68 -15.30 -4.50
N ILE A 28 14.49 -15.81 -4.16
CA ILE A 28 13.75 -16.76 -4.99
C ILE A 28 12.87 -16.01 -6.00
N ALA A 29 12.18 -14.97 -5.54
CA ALA A 29 11.26 -14.18 -6.34
C ALA A 29 11.40 -12.71 -5.93
N ASN A 30 12.08 -11.91 -6.72
CA ASN A 30 12.33 -10.49 -6.47
C ASN A 30 11.06 -9.66 -6.68
N GLY A 31 10.18 -9.69 -5.68
CA GLY A 31 8.85 -9.12 -5.73
C GLY A 31 7.85 -9.95 -6.56
N PHE A 32 6.63 -10.07 -6.07
CA PHE A 32 5.59 -10.86 -6.73
C PHE A 32 4.18 -10.41 -6.36
N THR A 33 3.21 -10.87 -7.13
CA THR A 33 1.80 -10.67 -6.86
C THR A 33 1.08 -12.02 -6.84
N VAL A 34 0.07 -12.15 -5.99
CA VAL A 34 -0.79 -13.33 -5.90
C VAL A 34 -2.27 -12.94 -6.00
N HIS A 35 -3.15 -13.93 -6.14
CA HIS A 35 -4.59 -13.73 -6.20
C HIS A 35 -4.98 -12.61 -7.17
N SER A 36 -4.61 -12.76 -8.46
CA SER A 36 -4.90 -11.77 -9.51
C SER A 36 -4.41 -10.35 -9.21
N GLY A 37 -3.37 -10.19 -8.40
CA GLY A 37 -2.82 -8.90 -8.02
C GLY A 37 -3.44 -8.28 -6.77
N MET A 38 -4.31 -9.02 -6.05
CA MET A 38 -4.94 -8.53 -4.82
C MET A 38 -3.94 -8.39 -3.66
N ASN A 39 -2.88 -9.20 -3.63
CA ASN A 39 -1.80 -9.09 -2.68
C ASN A 39 -0.45 -8.97 -3.42
N ARG A 40 0.39 -8.09 -2.96
CA ARG A 40 1.69 -7.74 -3.57
C ARG A 40 2.78 -7.73 -2.51
N VAL A 41 3.94 -8.28 -2.85
CA VAL A 41 5.16 -8.19 -2.06
C VAL A 41 6.20 -7.51 -2.93
N PHE A 42 6.75 -6.41 -2.45
CA PHE A 42 7.74 -5.63 -3.19
C PHE A 42 9.10 -6.31 -3.20
N GLY A 43 9.85 -6.06 -4.27
CA GLY A 43 11.22 -6.52 -4.47
C GLY A 43 12.23 -5.38 -4.47
N VAL A 44 13.44 -5.67 -4.89
CA VAL A 44 14.49 -4.68 -5.19
C VAL A 44 14.61 -4.62 -6.71
N ARG A 45 13.92 -3.66 -7.35
CA ARG A 45 13.68 -3.65 -8.80
C ARG A 45 13.89 -2.26 -9.38
N GLU A 46 13.97 -2.17 -10.71
CA GLU A 46 13.96 -0.89 -11.41
C GLU A 46 12.55 -0.28 -11.53
N ASP A 47 11.50 -1.13 -11.50
CA ASP A 47 10.12 -0.65 -11.56
C ASP A 47 9.68 -0.06 -10.22
N ARG A 48 9.52 1.25 -10.17
CA ARG A 48 9.19 2.03 -8.95
C ARG A 48 7.94 1.53 -8.20
N HIS A 49 6.95 0.93 -8.88
CA HIS A 49 5.72 0.46 -8.25
C HIS A 49 5.91 -0.87 -7.50
N MET A 50 7.00 -1.58 -7.78
CA MET A 50 7.34 -2.84 -7.13
C MET A 50 8.71 -2.78 -6.44
N ASP A 51 9.37 -1.61 -6.45
CA ASP A 51 10.66 -1.45 -5.79
C ASP A 51 10.48 -0.99 -4.35
N LEU A 52 11.00 -1.79 -3.44
CA LEU A 52 10.99 -1.58 -2.00
C LEU A 52 11.60 -0.23 -1.60
N ARG A 53 12.62 0.25 -2.32
CA ARG A 53 13.30 1.53 -2.05
C ARG A 53 12.44 2.69 -2.51
N SER A 54 12.08 2.74 -3.78
CA SER A 54 11.30 3.83 -4.39
C SER A 54 9.92 3.98 -3.77
N TRP A 55 9.27 2.87 -3.38
CA TRP A 55 7.97 2.91 -2.72
C TRP A 55 8.03 3.60 -1.35
N ASN A 56 9.16 3.49 -0.65
CA ASN A 56 9.36 4.06 0.68
C ASN A 56 9.95 5.48 0.67
N GLU A 57 10.23 6.07 -0.51
CA GLU A 57 10.66 7.46 -0.62
C GLU A 57 9.55 8.43 -0.20
N VAL A 58 9.93 9.49 0.54
CA VAL A 58 8.99 10.50 1.03
C VAL A 58 8.29 11.19 -0.14
N GLU A 59 9.04 11.51 -1.20
CA GLU A 59 8.58 12.20 -2.39
C GLU A 59 7.61 11.37 -3.24
N GLY A 60 7.55 10.07 -3.04
CA GLY A 60 6.66 9.16 -3.76
C GLY A 60 5.19 9.41 -3.43
N TRP A 61 4.79 9.09 -2.20
CA TRP A 61 3.42 9.25 -1.71
C TRP A 61 3.36 9.62 -0.21
N ARG A 62 4.39 9.28 0.57
CA ARG A 62 4.41 9.42 2.04
C ARG A 62 4.24 10.87 2.48
N PHE A 63 4.67 11.86 1.66
CA PHE A 63 4.46 13.28 1.94
C PHE A 63 2.99 13.65 2.15
N ALA A 64 2.05 12.98 1.44
CA ALA A 64 0.62 13.26 1.55
C ALA A 64 0.02 12.75 2.88
N TRP A 65 0.69 11.80 3.53
CA TRP A 65 0.26 11.17 4.77
C TRP A 65 0.86 11.82 6.02
N GLY A 66 1.87 12.69 5.86
CA GLY A 66 2.55 13.38 6.94
C GLY A 66 3.07 12.42 8.01
N GLU A 67 2.77 12.71 9.28
CA GLU A 67 3.21 11.90 10.43
C GLU A 67 2.62 10.48 10.45
N LYS A 68 1.55 10.21 9.71
CA LYS A 68 0.95 8.87 9.60
C LYS A 68 1.80 7.91 8.77
N ALA A 69 2.66 8.44 7.89
CA ALA A 69 3.67 7.67 7.19
C ALA A 69 4.97 7.61 7.99
N ASP A 70 4.92 7.15 9.25
CA ASP A 70 6.08 7.04 10.15
C ASP A 70 7.28 6.38 9.44
N PRO A 71 8.44 7.06 9.35
CA PRO A 71 9.61 6.57 8.65
C PRO A 71 10.25 5.33 9.28
N SER A 72 9.90 5.00 10.53
CA SER A 72 10.34 3.74 11.16
C SER A 72 9.74 2.50 10.51
N PHE A 73 8.66 2.63 9.73
CA PHE A 73 8.05 1.52 9.01
C PHE A 73 8.53 1.44 7.56
N LEU A 74 9.02 0.27 7.16
CA LEU A 74 9.29 -0.11 5.79
C LEU A 74 8.06 -0.79 5.20
N MET A 75 7.39 -0.15 4.26
CA MET A 75 6.29 -0.77 3.51
C MET A 75 6.90 -1.76 2.51
N PHE A 76 6.66 -3.05 2.73
CA PHE A 76 7.25 -4.12 1.94
C PHE A 76 6.27 -4.80 0.99
N GLY A 77 5.03 -4.38 1.01
CA GLY A 77 3.98 -4.91 0.18
C GLY A 77 2.66 -4.19 0.43
N GLU A 78 1.64 -4.55 -0.33
CA GLU A 78 0.32 -3.94 -0.21
C GLU A 78 -0.80 -4.88 -0.66
N THR A 79 -2.03 -4.56 -0.26
CA THR A 79 -3.23 -5.06 -0.92
C THR A 79 -3.54 -4.23 -2.17
N ALA A 80 -4.32 -4.75 -3.10
CA ALA A 80 -4.81 -3.96 -4.24
C ALA A 80 -5.69 -2.78 -3.81
N PHE A 81 -6.16 -2.74 -2.56
CA PHE A 81 -6.94 -1.63 -2.01
C PHE A 81 -6.07 -0.53 -1.36
N GLY A 82 -4.75 -0.72 -1.37
CA GLY A 82 -3.79 0.26 -0.88
C GLY A 82 -3.34 0.05 0.57
N ASP A 83 -3.91 -0.91 1.33
CA ASP A 83 -3.40 -1.22 2.66
C ASP A 83 -1.96 -1.71 2.57
N GLN A 84 -1.06 -1.16 3.41
CA GLN A 84 0.35 -1.43 3.32
C GLN A 84 0.79 -2.48 4.35
N TYR A 85 1.50 -3.50 3.90
CA TYR A 85 2.23 -4.41 4.78
C TYR A 85 3.58 -3.81 5.15
N ALA A 86 3.89 -3.76 6.44
CA ALA A 86 5.06 -3.06 6.93
C ALA A 86 5.88 -3.87 7.95
N LEU A 87 7.18 -3.56 7.99
CA LEU A 87 8.11 -3.99 9.03
C LEU A 87 8.61 -2.76 9.80
N ARG A 88 8.79 -2.87 11.10
CA ARG A 88 9.27 -1.77 11.94
C ARG A 88 10.76 -1.86 12.18
N TRP A 89 11.48 -0.74 12.00
CA TRP A 89 12.90 -0.60 12.29
C TRP A 89 13.14 -0.43 13.79
N THR A 90 14.07 -1.21 14.36
CA THR A 90 14.42 -1.18 15.79
C THR A 90 15.69 -0.39 16.11
N GLY A 91 16.32 0.21 15.11
CA GLY A 91 17.61 0.88 15.23
C GLY A 91 18.79 0.04 14.71
N SER A 92 18.63 -1.27 14.59
CA SER A 92 19.67 -2.18 14.07
C SER A 92 19.18 -3.14 12.97
N SER A 93 17.91 -3.52 13.01
CA SER A 93 17.26 -4.41 12.03
C SER A 93 15.77 -4.17 12.02
N TYR A 94 15.07 -4.71 11.03
CA TYR A 94 13.61 -4.76 11.05
C TYR A 94 13.11 -5.91 11.93
N GLU A 95 12.01 -5.66 12.67
CA GLU A 95 11.30 -6.70 13.43
C GLU A 95 10.76 -7.77 12.48
N ASP A 96 10.62 -9.00 12.98
CA ASP A 96 9.95 -10.09 12.23
C ASP A 96 8.41 -9.96 12.27
N VAL A 97 7.88 -9.09 13.16
CA VAL A 97 6.44 -8.77 13.24
C VAL A 97 6.00 -8.02 11.99
N VAL A 98 4.89 -8.46 11.40
CA VAL A 98 4.28 -7.77 10.25
C VAL A 98 3.14 -6.89 10.74
N TYR A 99 3.16 -5.65 10.27
CA TYR A 99 2.16 -4.62 10.55
C TYR A 99 1.31 -4.34 9.31
N LEU A 100 0.09 -3.88 9.51
CA LEU A 100 -0.78 -3.33 8.49
C LEU A 100 -0.98 -1.84 8.77
N LEU A 101 -0.68 -1.01 7.78
CA LEU A 101 -1.18 0.35 7.69
C LEU A 101 -2.49 0.31 6.89
N ASP A 102 -3.60 0.51 7.60
CA ASP A 102 -4.94 0.58 7.01
C ASP A 102 -5.15 1.96 6.40
N VAL A 103 -5.38 2.02 5.08
CA VAL A 103 -5.50 3.29 4.35
C VAL A 103 -6.80 4.05 4.61
N ASN A 104 -7.82 3.40 5.17
CA ASN A 104 -9.09 4.04 5.51
C ASN A 104 -9.11 4.58 6.93
N LEU A 105 -8.44 3.87 7.87
CA LEU A 105 -8.41 4.23 9.28
C LEU A 105 -7.15 4.99 9.67
N LEU A 106 -6.12 4.97 8.82
CA LEU A 106 -4.77 5.47 9.08
C LEU A 106 -4.19 4.98 10.41
N SER A 107 -4.49 3.75 10.72
CA SER A 107 -3.97 3.06 11.90
C SER A 107 -2.94 2.03 11.49
N VAL A 108 -1.86 1.96 12.27
CA VAL A 108 -0.86 0.90 12.12
C VAL A 108 -1.08 -0.11 13.25
N ARG A 109 -1.26 -1.37 12.91
CA ARG A 109 -1.46 -2.45 13.87
C ARG A 109 -0.66 -3.69 13.50
N PRO A 110 -0.15 -4.48 14.47
CA PRO A 110 0.45 -5.76 14.17
C PRO A 110 -0.64 -6.74 13.70
N ILE A 111 -0.35 -7.49 12.65
CA ILE A 111 -1.26 -8.50 12.08
C ILE A 111 -0.71 -9.91 12.15
N PHE A 112 0.61 -10.08 12.06
CA PHE A 112 1.30 -11.38 12.18
C PHE A 112 2.54 -11.24 13.07
N ASN A 113 2.82 -12.24 13.85
CA ASN A 113 3.96 -12.27 14.77
C ASN A 113 5.29 -12.68 14.10
N SER A 114 5.25 -13.07 12.82
CA SER A 114 6.44 -13.31 12.02
C SER A 114 6.15 -13.17 10.53
N PHE A 115 7.18 -12.83 9.75
CA PHE A 115 7.08 -12.80 8.29
C PHE A 115 6.79 -14.19 7.70
N ALA A 116 7.32 -15.25 8.28
CA ALA A 116 7.03 -16.61 7.84
C ALA A 116 5.53 -16.95 7.96
N TYR A 117 4.90 -16.53 9.06
CA TYR A 117 3.47 -16.77 9.27
C TYR A 117 2.62 -15.87 8.36
N PHE A 118 3.02 -14.62 8.14
CA PHE A 118 2.42 -13.75 7.11
C PHE A 118 2.47 -14.39 5.72
N LEU A 119 3.66 -14.88 5.31
CA LEU A 119 3.83 -15.50 4.00
C LEU A 119 2.90 -16.70 3.80
N ASP A 120 2.75 -17.54 4.83
CA ASP A 120 1.86 -18.70 4.79
C ASP A 120 0.38 -18.28 4.77
N GLN A 121 -0.06 -17.49 5.73
CA GLN A 121 -1.48 -17.20 5.94
C GLN A 121 -2.04 -16.14 4.99
N GLU A 122 -1.29 -15.06 4.75
CA GLU A 122 -1.78 -13.96 3.91
C GLU A 122 -1.47 -14.19 2.42
N ILE A 123 -0.28 -14.68 2.10
CA ILE A 123 0.13 -14.79 0.71
C ILE A 123 -0.23 -16.15 0.12
N VAL A 124 0.22 -17.25 0.74
CA VAL A 124 0.02 -18.60 0.18
C VAL A 124 -1.43 -19.02 0.26
N GLN A 125 -2.12 -18.79 1.39
CA GLN A 125 -3.52 -19.16 1.53
C GLN A 125 -4.41 -18.36 0.58
N ASN A 126 -4.21 -17.05 0.43
CA ASN A 126 -4.94 -16.24 -0.57
C ASN A 126 -4.64 -16.64 -2.02
N ALA A 127 -3.44 -17.14 -2.30
CA ALA A 127 -3.11 -17.67 -3.63
C ALA A 127 -3.84 -18.99 -3.96
N ILE A 128 -4.01 -19.86 -2.95
CA ILE A 128 -4.59 -21.20 -3.12
C ILE A 128 -6.11 -21.17 -2.97
N SER A 129 -6.63 -20.45 -1.97
CA SER A 129 -8.04 -20.44 -1.60
C SER A 129 -8.50 -19.05 -1.17
N PRO A 130 -8.60 -18.10 -2.11
CA PRO A 130 -9.05 -16.75 -1.79
C PRO A 130 -10.48 -16.76 -1.25
N SER A 131 -10.71 -16.06 -0.15
CA SER A 131 -12.01 -16.08 0.54
C SER A 131 -12.58 -14.72 0.89
N HIS A 132 -11.80 -13.63 0.76
CA HIS A 132 -12.27 -12.29 1.09
C HIS A 132 -13.31 -11.80 0.07
N PRO A 133 -14.58 -11.53 0.49
CA PRO A 133 -15.68 -11.27 -0.46
C PRO A 133 -15.40 -10.08 -1.39
N THR A 134 -14.88 -8.97 -0.84
CA THR A 134 -14.56 -7.77 -1.61
C THR A 134 -13.46 -8.02 -2.64
N ALA A 135 -12.42 -8.81 -2.28
CA ALA A 135 -11.36 -9.18 -3.21
C ALA A 135 -11.89 -10.07 -4.34
N LEU A 136 -12.77 -11.02 -4.04
CA LEU A 136 -13.42 -11.88 -5.04
C LEU A 136 -14.29 -11.05 -6.01
N ALA A 137 -15.12 -10.13 -5.49
CA ALA A 137 -15.94 -9.24 -6.30
C ALA A 137 -15.09 -8.29 -7.16
N CYS A 138 -13.96 -7.81 -6.63
CA CYS A 138 -13.00 -7.00 -7.36
C CYS A 138 -12.38 -7.79 -8.54
N VAL A 139 -11.95 -9.04 -8.30
CA VAL A 139 -11.40 -9.91 -9.36
C VAL A 139 -12.47 -10.25 -10.40
N GLU A 140 -13.71 -10.46 -10.00
CA GLU A 140 -14.84 -10.67 -10.93
C GLU A 140 -15.05 -9.45 -11.82
N LYS A 141 -15.02 -8.22 -11.25
CA LYS A 141 -15.25 -6.96 -11.99
C LYS A 141 -14.09 -6.61 -12.91
N PHE A 142 -12.84 -6.69 -12.43
CA PHE A 142 -11.67 -6.13 -13.10
C PHE A 142 -10.73 -7.20 -13.70
N GLY A 143 -10.93 -8.47 -13.37
CA GLY A 143 -9.95 -9.50 -13.66
C GLY A 143 -8.67 -9.29 -12.83
N ARG A 144 -7.53 -9.27 -13.52
CA ARG A 144 -6.26 -8.97 -12.87
C ARG A 144 -6.13 -7.47 -12.60
N VAL A 145 -5.70 -7.13 -11.38
CA VAL A 145 -5.25 -5.77 -11.03
C VAL A 145 -3.74 -5.68 -11.25
N PRO A 146 -3.25 -4.86 -12.18
CA PRO A 146 -1.81 -4.66 -12.39
C PRO A 146 -1.13 -4.11 -11.15
N PHE A 147 0.17 -4.36 -10.98
CA PHE A 147 0.91 -3.93 -9.80
C PHE A 147 1.09 -2.39 -9.69
N ASN A 148 0.89 -1.67 -10.77
CA ASN A 148 0.93 -0.20 -10.82
C ASN A 148 -0.46 0.46 -10.66
N GLU A 149 -1.50 -0.32 -10.39
CA GLU A 149 -2.85 0.19 -10.15
C GLU A 149 -3.37 -0.28 -8.79
N ASN A 150 -4.07 0.60 -8.06
CA ASN A 150 -4.85 0.25 -6.89
C ASN A 150 -6.35 0.45 -7.18
N VAL A 151 -7.17 -0.29 -6.45
CA VAL A 151 -8.63 -0.19 -6.48
C VAL A 151 -9.06 0.73 -5.35
N VAL A 152 -9.66 1.85 -5.68
CA VAL A 152 -10.19 2.81 -4.70
C VAL A 152 -11.69 2.88 -4.78
N LEU A 153 -12.32 3.26 -3.67
CA LEU A 153 -13.76 3.51 -3.61
C LEU A 153 -14.04 4.97 -4.00
N THR A 154 -15.07 5.17 -4.81
CA THR A 154 -15.53 6.50 -5.24
C THR A 154 -17.04 6.62 -5.01
N PRO A 155 -17.47 7.38 -3.97
CA PRO A 155 -16.68 8.12 -2.99
C PRO A 155 -15.85 7.25 -2.05
N SER A 156 -14.77 7.80 -1.48
CA SER A 156 -14.00 7.17 -0.40
C SER A 156 -14.87 6.93 0.84
N LEU A 157 -14.56 5.91 1.64
CA LEU A 157 -15.23 5.65 2.93
C LEU A 157 -15.18 6.87 3.85
N LEU A 158 -14.07 7.59 3.88
CA LEU A 158 -13.90 8.83 4.66
C LEU A 158 -14.80 9.97 4.21
N LEU A 159 -15.33 9.89 2.98
CA LEU A 159 -16.25 10.88 2.39
C LEU A 159 -17.71 10.35 2.35
N GLY A 160 -18.03 9.36 3.18
CA GLY A 160 -19.39 8.77 3.25
C GLY A 160 -19.67 7.75 2.16
N GLY A 161 -18.68 7.29 1.43
CA GLY A 161 -18.79 6.14 0.52
C GLY A 161 -19.03 4.84 1.28
N TYR A 162 -19.34 3.80 0.55
CA TYR A 162 -19.53 2.45 1.11
C TYR A 162 -18.81 1.41 0.27
N GLU A 163 -18.49 0.29 0.91
CA GLU A 163 -17.76 -0.80 0.30
C GLU A 163 -18.69 -1.62 -0.60
N ASP A 164 -18.75 -1.22 -1.85
CA ASP A 164 -19.50 -1.91 -2.90
C ASP A 164 -18.70 -1.94 -4.19
N VAL A 165 -18.79 -3.05 -4.91
CA VAL A 165 -18.05 -3.24 -6.16
C VAL A 165 -18.42 -2.21 -7.23
N SER A 166 -19.64 -1.66 -7.23
CA SER A 166 -20.06 -0.61 -8.16
C SER A 166 -19.27 0.69 -7.97
N ASN A 167 -18.83 0.96 -6.74
CA ASN A 167 -18.05 2.14 -6.38
C ASN A 167 -16.53 1.98 -6.60
N MET A 168 -16.07 0.78 -6.95
CA MET A 168 -14.65 0.52 -7.16
C MET A 168 -14.20 1.03 -8.52
N VAL A 169 -13.09 1.74 -8.54
CA VAL A 169 -12.35 2.17 -9.74
C VAL A 169 -10.86 1.86 -9.59
N LYS A 170 -10.17 1.63 -10.72
CA LYS A 170 -8.71 1.44 -10.73
C LYS A 170 -8.04 2.75 -11.07
N ILE A 171 -7.02 3.12 -10.32
CA ILE A 171 -6.16 4.28 -10.58
C ILE A 171 -4.69 3.91 -10.32
N ASP A 172 -3.76 4.74 -10.78
CA ASP A 172 -2.34 4.59 -10.48
C ASP A 172 -2.10 4.47 -8.97
N SER A 173 -1.23 3.53 -8.54
CA SER A 173 -1.04 3.22 -7.12
C SER A 173 -0.44 4.37 -6.31
N TYR A 174 0.49 5.16 -6.89
CA TYR A 174 0.99 6.37 -6.22
C TYR A 174 -0.10 7.43 -6.08
N ALA A 175 -0.93 7.61 -7.12
CA ALA A 175 -2.07 8.53 -7.07
C ALA A 175 -3.10 8.08 -6.01
N ALA A 176 -3.37 6.79 -5.91
CA ALA A 176 -4.26 6.23 -4.88
C ALA A 176 -3.78 6.56 -3.47
N MET A 177 -2.48 6.35 -3.21
CA MET A 177 -1.87 6.67 -1.92
C MET A 177 -1.90 8.17 -1.63
N ILE A 178 -1.58 9.02 -2.60
CA ILE A 178 -1.61 10.49 -2.45
C ILE A 178 -3.04 10.96 -2.15
N TYR A 179 -4.03 10.50 -2.91
CA TYR A 179 -5.44 10.87 -2.71
C TYR A 179 -5.98 10.41 -1.35
N GLY A 180 -5.61 9.21 -0.91
CA GLY A 180 -5.94 8.72 0.43
C GLY A 180 -5.42 9.64 1.53
N GLY A 181 -4.16 10.04 1.46
CA GLY A 181 -3.53 10.98 2.39
C GLY A 181 -4.16 12.38 2.36
N ASP A 182 -4.44 12.91 1.17
CA ASP A 182 -5.08 14.21 0.99
C ASP A 182 -6.50 14.23 1.58
N ILE A 183 -7.32 13.21 1.30
CA ILE A 183 -8.67 13.06 1.85
C ILE A 183 -8.61 12.98 3.37
N TYR A 184 -7.77 12.11 3.90
CA TYR A 184 -7.64 11.96 5.35
C TYR A 184 -7.26 13.29 6.01
N THR A 185 -6.22 13.95 5.52
CA THR A 185 -5.73 15.22 6.08
C THR A 185 -6.84 16.28 6.06
N ALA A 186 -7.59 16.36 4.97
CA ALA A 186 -8.71 17.28 4.85
C ALA A 186 -9.82 16.97 5.87
N VAL A 187 -10.23 15.69 5.97
CA VAL A 187 -11.33 15.26 6.87
C VAL A 187 -10.97 15.46 8.34
N VAL A 188 -9.75 15.07 8.78
CA VAL A 188 -9.35 15.23 10.19
C VAL A 188 -9.08 16.69 10.59
N SER A 189 -8.85 17.56 9.61
CA SER A 189 -8.63 19.00 9.86
C SER A 189 -9.92 19.82 9.74
N ALA A 190 -10.99 19.21 9.25
CA ALA A 190 -12.27 19.88 9.11
C ALA A 190 -12.99 20.02 10.45
N PRO A 191 -13.83 21.06 10.65
CA PRO A 191 -14.75 21.13 11.78
C PRO A 191 -15.70 19.93 11.79
N ASP A 192 -16.11 19.48 12.99
CA ASP A 192 -16.99 18.29 13.16
C ASP A 192 -18.31 18.35 12.37
N GLU A 193 -18.81 19.57 12.12
CA GLU A 193 -20.07 19.80 11.39
C GLU A 193 -19.87 20.08 9.88
N ALA A 194 -18.64 20.03 9.38
CA ALA A 194 -18.33 20.36 8.00
C ALA A 194 -18.90 19.29 7.04
N ALA A 195 -19.80 19.70 6.17
CA ALA A 195 -20.36 18.82 5.15
C ALA A 195 -19.48 18.84 3.88
N VAL A 196 -19.06 17.67 3.42
CA VAL A 196 -18.35 17.54 2.15
C VAL A 196 -19.33 17.76 0.98
N VAL A 197 -19.02 18.70 0.10
CA VAL A 197 -19.83 19.00 -1.09
C VAL A 197 -19.15 18.53 -2.40
N GLY A 198 -17.87 18.19 -2.35
CA GLY A 198 -17.17 17.67 -3.52
C GLY A 198 -15.68 17.38 -3.27
N VAL A 199 -15.04 16.89 -4.32
CA VAL A 199 -13.59 16.72 -4.40
C VAL A 199 -13.09 17.26 -5.73
N GLU A 200 -11.93 17.91 -5.71
CA GLU A 200 -11.34 18.55 -6.90
C GLU A 200 -9.93 18.02 -7.10
N PRO A 201 -9.63 17.39 -8.25
CA PRO A 201 -8.25 17.05 -8.60
C PRO A 201 -7.47 18.32 -8.96
N TRP A 202 -6.21 18.35 -8.56
CA TRP A 202 -5.28 19.41 -8.93
C TRP A 202 -3.86 18.85 -9.03
N VAL A 203 -2.92 19.66 -9.48
CA VAL A 203 -1.52 19.30 -9.61
C VAL A 203 -0.71 20.30 -8.79
N ASP A 204 0.19 19.81 -7.92
CA ASP A 204 1.03 20.68 -7.12
C ASP A 204 2.18 21.30 -7.94
N ASP A 205 2.96 22.21 -7.31
CA ASP A 205 4.00 22.99 -7.96
C ASP A 205 5.14 22.15 -8.57
N ILE A 206 5.24 20.87 -8.20
CA ILE A 206 6.23 19.93 -8.74
C ILE A 206 5.61 18.84 -9.62
N GLY A 207 4.36 19.01 -10.02
CA GLY A 207 3.68 18.17 -10.99
C GLY A 207 3.04 16.89 -10.43
N ARG A 208 2.87 16.76 -9.11
CA ARG A 208 2.24 15.57 -8.52
C ARG A 208 0.72 15.70 -8.50
N PRO A 209 -0.01 14.58 -8.75
CA PRO A 209 -1.47 14.57 -8.62
C PRO A 209 -1.86 14.76 -7.15
N ARG A 210 -2.85 15.61 -6.90
CA ARG A 210 -3.39 15.94 -5.58
C ARG A 210 -4.92 15.94 -5.62
N LEU A 211 -5.53 15.83 -4.43
CA LEU A 211 -6.97 15.93 -4.27
C LEU A 211 -7.31 16.96 -3.19
N ARG A 212 -8.24 17.87 -3.51
CA ARG A 212 -8.79 18.81 -2.54
C ARG A 212 -10.22 18.40 -2.19
N VAL A 213 -10.51 18.26 -0.90
CA VAL A 213 -11.88 18.10 -0.41
C VAL A 213 -12.50 19.49 -0.25
N VAL A 214 -13.69 19.68 -0.79
CA VAL A 214 -14.47 20.93 -0.71
C VAL A 214 -15.58 20.74 0.30
N PHE A 215 -15.62 21.62 1.28
CA PHE A 215 -16.65 21.65 2.32
C PHE A 215 -17.68 22.73 2.03
N ALA A 216 -18.91 22.55 2.53
CA ALA A 216 -19.93 23.60 2.52
C ALA A 216 -19.49 24.76 3.41
N ASP A 217 -19.88 25.98 3.02
CA ASP A 217 -19.67 27.22 3.80
C ASP A 217 -20.50 27.23 5.07
#